data_78e1c478fced7b456bbec85838f73ad4
#
_entry.id   78e1c478fced7b456bbec85838f73ad4
#
_cell.length_a   1.000
_cell.length_b   1.000
_cell.length_c   1.000
_cell.angle_alpha   90.00
_cell.angle_beta   90.00
_cell.angle_gamma   90.00
#
_symmetry.space_group_name_H-M   'P 1'
#
loop_
_entity.id
_entity.type
_entity.pdbx_description
1 polymer ?
#
loop_
_entity_poly.entity_id
_entity_poly.type
_entity_poly.pdbx_seq_one_letter_code
_entity_poly.pdbx_strand_id
1 'polypeptide(L)'
;MGAFLDKPKVEKHTEGGQGNGLRYALASMQGWRVEMEDAHCAMVGLPCGLDRWSFFAVFDGHAGARVSAHCAQNLLDAIIQTDEFAQTVAAATDVGEVSEGGEELAERVATGIRHGFLCLDDQMRALPEVASGEDKSGSTAVCALVSPSHVYFANCGDSRALLCRNGQPAFTTRDHKPINPGEKERIQRAGGSVMIQRVNGSLAVSRALGDFEYKQVAGRGPCEQLVSPEPEVTVQARDPSSDEFLVLACDGIWDVMSNEELCQFVHHQLCISHNLEELCAAVIDICLYRK
;
A
#
# COMPACT_ATOMS: atom_id res chain seq x y z
N MET A 1 -9.76 -13.24 14.84
CA MET A 1 -11.00 -13.02 14.07
C MET A 1 -11.66 -11.79 14.66
N GLY A 2 -11.77 -10.72 13.89
CA GLY A 2 -12.50 -9.53 14.33
C GLY A 2 -13.96 -9.87 14.54
N ALA A 3 -14.62 -9.17 15.44
CA ALA A 3 -16.06 -9.28 15.62
C ALA A 3 -16.78 -8.78 14.36
N PHE A 4 -17.90 -9.39 14.00
CA PHE A 4 -18.72 -9.00 12.87
C PHE A 4 -20.04 -8.39 13.37
N LEU A 5 -20.58 -7.45 12.60
CA LEU A 5 -21.90 -6.88 12.82
C LEU A 5 -22.98 -7.87 12.36
N ASP A 6 -24.15 -7.81 12.98
CA ASP A 6 -25.34 -8.60 12.57
C ASP A 6 -25.87 -8.14 11.20
N LYS A 7 -25.61 -6.89 10.82
CA LYS A 7 -25.93 -6.31 9.52
C LYS A 7 -24.76 -5.44 9.05
N PRO A 8 -24.39 -5.50 7.76
CA PRO A 8 -23.28 -4.70 7.26
C PRO A 8 -23.65 -3.22 7.22
N LYS A 9 -22.67 -2.36 7.49
CA LYS A 9 -22.76 -0.93 7.18
C LYS A 9 -22.39 -0.73 5.71
N VAL A 10 -23.37 -0.30 4.93
CA VAL A 10 -23.24 -0.19 3.45
C VAL A 10 -22.99 1.24 2.95
N GLU A 11 -22.92 2.20 3.88
CA GLU A 11 -22.56 3.57 3.55
C GLU A 11 -21.14 3.62 3.01
N LYS A 12 -21.00 4.26 1.86
CA LYS A 12 -19.71 4.38 1.17
C LYS A 12 -19.21 5.81 1.21
N HIS A 13 -17.94 5.95 1.47
CA HIS A 13 -17.21 7.18 1.18
C HIS A 13 -16.57 7.04 -0.20
N THR A 14 -16.80 8.02 -1.08
CA THR A 14 -16.18 8.07 -2.41
C THR A 14 -15.47 9.40 -2.61
N GLU A 15 -14.35 9.36 -3.28
CA GLU A 15 -13.57 10.53 -3.67
C GLU A 15 -12.99 10.27 -5.06
N GLY A 16 -12.85 11.33 -5.86
CA GLY A 16 -12.25 11.24 -7.19
C GLY A 16 -11.60 12.54 -7.62
N GLY A 17 -10.71 12.45 -8.59
CA GLY A 17 -9.98 13.59 -9.10
C GLY A 17 -9.22 13.30 -10.38
N GLN A 18 -8.53 14.33 -10.88
CA GLN A 18 -7.71 14.22 -12.09
C GLN A 18 -6.52 15.17 -12.06
N GLY A 19 -5.46 14.79 -12.74
CA GLY A 19 -4.26 15.60 -12.94
C GLY A 19 -3.11 14.74 -13.47
N ASN A 20 -2.06 15.35 -13.97
CA ASN A 20 -0.87 14.65 -14.51
C ASN A 20 -1.19 13.59 -15.59
N GLY A 21 -2.26 13.81 -16.37
CA GLY A 21 -2.74 12.84 -17.33
C GLY A 21 -3.42 11.61 -16.72
N LEU A 22 -3.72 11.64 -15.42
CA LEU A 22 -4.40 10.58 -14.68
C LEU A 22 -5.81 11.03 -14.27
N ARG A 23 -6.70 10.06 -14.16
CA ARG A 23 -7.97 10.16 -13.43
C ARG A 23 -7.96 9.10 -12.34
N TYR A 24 -8.44 9.43 -11.16
CA TYR A 24 -8.54 8.47 -10.06
C TYR A 24 -9.90 8.57 -9.37
N ALA A 25 -10.29 7.48 -8.74
CA ALA A 25 -11.32 7.45 -7.72
C ALA A 25 -10.98 6.41 -6.67
N LEU A 26 -11.57 6.59 -5.51
CA LEU A 26 -11.55 5.62 -4.42
C LEU A 26 -12.96 5.43 -3.87
N ALA A 27 -13.17 4.29 -3.23
CA ALA A 27 -14.33 4.03 -2.40
C ALA A 27 -13.91 3.23 -1.17
N SER A 28 -14.49 3.54 -0.02
CA SER A 28 -14.33 2.77 1.21
C SER A 28 -15.66 2.49 1.88
N MET A 29 -15.76 1.36 2.58
CA MET A 29 -16.96 0.91 3.26
C MET A 29 -16.59 0.01 4.42
N GLN A 30 -17.25 0.21 5.58
CA GLN A 30 -17.01 -0.59 6.76
C GLN A 30 -17.48 -2.06 6.60
N GLY A 31 -18.57 -2.28 5.88
CA GLY A 31 -19.11 -3.61 5.63
C GLY A 31 -19.52 -4.33 6.91
N TRP A 32 -19.08 -5.56 7.05
CA TRP A 32 -19.38 -6.43 8.20
C TRP A 32 -18.52 -6.17 9.45
N ARG A 33 -17.48 -5.35 9.35
CA ARG A 33 -16.54 -5.09 10.45
C ARG A 33 -17.17 -4.19 11.52
N VAL A 34 -16.79 -4.40 12.79
CA VAL A 34 -17.27 -3.56 13.91
C VAL A 34 -16.72 -2.15 13.81
N GLU A 35 -15.47 -2.02 13.35
CA GLU A 35 -14.77 -0.75 13.20
C GLU A 35 -14.28 -0.59 11.76
N MET A 36 -14.09 0.67 11.35
CA MET A 36 -13.45 1.06 10.11
C MET A 36 -12.03 1.50 10.43
N GLU A 37 -11.05 0.66 10.09
CA GLU A 37 -9.65 0.86 10.43
C GLU A 37 -8.80 1.22 9.20
N ASP A 38 -9.38 1.19 7.99
CA ASP A 38 -8.71 1.53 6.74
C ASP A 38 -8.51 3.05 6.61
N ALA A 39 -7.39 3.41 6.00
CA ALA A 39 -7.10 4.78 5.59
C ALA A 39 -6.53 4.79 4.16
N HIS A 40 -6.50 5.97 3.54
CA HIS A 40 -5.98 6.13 2.19
C HIS A 40 -5.32 7.49 2.00
N CYS A 41 -4.50 7.59 0.96
CA CYS A 41 -3.97 8.86 0.46
C CYS A 41 -4.06 8.85 -1.05
N ALA A 42 -4.56 9.97 -1.63
CA ALA A 42 -4.57 10.19 -3.07
C ALA A 42 -4.13 11.63 -3.34
N MET A 43 -2.98 11.80 -3.99
CA MET A 43 -2.42 13.11 -4.28
C MET A 43 -1.90 13.17 -5.71
N VAL A 44 -2.37 14.15 -6.45
CA VAL A 44 -1.93 14.44 -7.81
C VAL A 44 -1.21 15.78 -7.81
N GLY A 45 0.03 15.79 -8.32
CA GLY A 45 0.91 16.96 -8.19
C GLY A 45 1.54 17.01 -6.80
N LEU A 46 2.70 16.39 -6.64
CA LEU A 46 3.39 16.33 -5.35
C LEU A 46 4.16 17.62 -5.07
N PRO A 47 4.40 17.95 -3.80
CA PRO A 47 5.20 19.12 -3.41
C PRO A 47 6.68 18.97 -3.79
N CYS A 48 7.47 19.99 -3.47
CA CYS A 48 8.93 19.98 -3.61
C CYS A 48 9.45 19.80 -5.04
N GLY A 49 8.75 20.36 -6.06
CA GLY A 49 9.18 20.27 -7.46
C GLY A 49 8.80 18.97 -8.15
N LEU A 50 7.93 18.17 -7.53
CA LEU A 50 7.40 16.92 -8.07
C LEU A 50 5.99 17.09 -8.66
N ASP A 51 5.66 18.26 -9.20
CA ASP A 51 4.32 18.59 -9.69
C ASP A 51 3.77 17.60 -10.72
N ARG A 52 4.67 16.90 -11.44
CA ARG A 52 4.32 15.88 -12.44
C ARG A 52 4.22 14.46 -11.86
N TRP A 53 4.39 14.31 -10.55
CA TRP A 53 4.28 13.04 -9.85
C TRP A 53 2.95 12.95 -9.11
N SER A 54 2.50 11.72 -8.87
CA SER A 54 1.26 11.45 -8.14
C SER A 54 1.49 10.28 -7.18
N PHE A 55 0.80 10.30 -6.04
CA PHE A 55 0.91 9.27 -5.01
C PHE A 55 -0.48 8.76 -4.63
N PHE A 56 -0.62 7.44 -4.60
CA PHE A 56 -1.83 6.75 -4.17
C PHE A 56 -1.45 5.65 -3.19
N ALA A 57 -2.20 5.52 -2.09
CA ALA A 57 -1.94 4.51 -1.07
C ALA A 57 -3.23 4.05 -0.40
N VAL A 58 -3.25 2.77 -0.01
CA VAL A 58 -4.26 2.15 0.84
C VAL A 58 -3.56 1.51 2.04
N PHE A 59 -4.11 1.74 3.21
CA PHE A 59 -3.64 1.27 4.50
C PHE A 59 -4.75 0.49 5.18
N ASP A 60 -4.61 -0.83 5.29
CA ASP A 60 -5.54 -1.70 6.00
C ASP A 60 -5.08 -1.80 7.46
N GLY A 61 -5.79 -1.09 8.33
CA GLY A 61 -5.49 -1.03 9.75
C GLY A 61 -6.03 -2.22 10.52
N HIS A 62 -5.36 -2.57 11.60
CA HIS A 62 -5.79 -3.61 12.52
C HIS A 62 -5.42 -3.29 13.96
N ALA A 63 -6.21 -3.83 14.92
CA ALA A 63 -6.09 -3.55 16.35
C ALA A 63 -6.19 -2.06 16.69
N GLY A 64 -6.89 -1.27 15.88
CA GLY A 64 -7.08 0.17 15.96
C GLY A 64 -6.73 0.89 14.68
N ALA A 65 -7.32 2.06 14.45
CA ALA A 65 -7.17 2.86 13.23
C ALA A 65 -6.03 3.90 13.30
N ARG A 66 -5.30 4.02 14.41
CA ARG A 66 -4.33 5.11 14.61
C ARG A 66 -3.15 5.01 13.66
N VAL A 67 -2.55 3.83 13.54
CA VAL A 67 -1.38 3.64 12.66
C VAL A 67 -1.76 3.82 11.21
N SER A 68 -2.88 3.27 10.73
CA SER A 68 -3.33 3.47 9.34
C SER A 68 -3.57 4.94 9.02
N ALA A 69 -4.26 5.67 9.92
CA ALA A 69 -4.50 7.10 9.77
C ALA A 69 -3.20 7.93 9.81
N HIS A 70 -2.26 7.59 10.69
CA HIS A 70 -0.96 8.26 10.77
C HIS A 70 -0.15 8.03 9.49
N CYS A 71 -0.14 6.79 8.97
CA CYS A 71 0.55 6.46 7.74
C CYS A 71 -0.04 7.19 6.53
N ALA A 72 -1.36 7.31 6.43
CA ALA A 72 -2.02 8.03 5.36
C ALA A 72 -1.64 9.53 5.32
N GLN A 73 -1.35 10.12 6.46
CA GLN A 73 -0.98 11.53 6.58
C GLN A 73 0.52 11.79 6.40
N ASN A 74 1.39 10.81 6.72
CA ASN A 74 2.82 11.10 6.89
C ASN A 74 3.74 10.27 5.99
N LEU A 75 3.28 9.17 5.38
CA LEU A 75 4.16 8.28 4.61
C LEU A 75 4.77 8.97 3.38
N LEU A 76 3.98 9.75 2.65
CA LEU A 76 4.50 10.49 1.50
C LEU A 76 5.60 11.45 1.91
N ASP A 77 5.38 12.22 2.97
CA ASP A 77 6.39 13.16 3.48
C ASP A 77 7.66 12.44 3.94
N ALA A 78 7.51 11.30 4.62
CA ALA A 78 8.66 10.49 5.03
C ALA A 78 9.46 9.96 3.83
N ILE A 79 8.81 9.65 2.70
CA ILE A 79 9.46 9.21 1.46
C ILE A 79 10.20 10.38 0.80
N ILE A 80 9.53 11.51 0.56
CA ILE A 80 10.13 12.63 -0.18
C ILE A 80 11.23 13.36 0.59
N GLN A 81 11.29 13.22 1.92
CA GLN A 81 12.32 13.78 2.77
C GLN A 81 13.59 12.92 2.85
N THR A 82 13.62 11.74 2.26
CA THR A 82 14.85 10.92 2.22
C THR A 82 15.92 11.57 1.33
N ASP A 83 17.19 11.38 1.68
CA ASP A 83 18.31 11.93 0.91
C ASP A 83 18.31 11.42 -0.54
N GLU A 84 17.96 10.17 -0.74
CA GLU A 84 17.86 9.55 -2.08
C GLU A 84 16.80 10.25 -2.93
N PHE A 85 15.66 10.58 -2.34
CA PHE A 85 14.58 11.26 -3.04
C PHE A 85 14.92 12.73 -3.33
N ALA A 86 15.50 13.45 -2.37
CA ALA A 86 15.95 14.82 -2.54
C ALA A 86 16.99 14.97 -3.66
N GLN A 87 17.95 14.04 -3.76
CA GLN A 87 18.94 14.00 -4.84
C GLN A 87 18.29 13.72 -6.21
N THR A 88 17.24 12.90 -6.23
CA THR A 88 16.46 12.61 -7.43
C THR A 88 15.77 13.85 -7.97
N VAL A 89 15.14 14.63 -7.09
CA VAL A 89 14.50 15.90 -7.46
C VAL A 89 15.49 16.90 -8.02
N ALA A 90 16.66 17.05 -7.37
CA ALA A 90 17.72 17.93 -7.83
C ALA A 90 18.24 17.54 -9.24
N ALA A 91 18.41 16.25 -9.49
CA ALA A 91 18.83 15.75 -10.80
C ALA A 91 17.78 15.96 -11.89
N ALA A 92 16.49 15.83 -11.57
CA ALA A 92 15.38 16.01 -12.52
C ALA A 92 15.18 17.48 -12.95
N THR A 93 15.62 18.44 -12.14
CA THR A 93 15.55 19.88 -12.47
C THR A 93 16.70 20.34 -13.35
N ASP A 94 17.83 19.64 -13.35
CA ASP A 94 19.05 20.05 -14.07
C ASP A 94 19.16 19.47 -15.50
N VAL A 95 18.37 18.46 -15.86
CA VAL A 95 18.51 17.77 -17.14
C VAL A 95 17.20 17.82 -17.92
N GLY A 96 17.18 18.67 -18.93
CA GLY A 96 16.07 18.80 -19.90
C GLY A 96 15.84 17.56 -20.80
N GLU A 97 16.62 16.49 -20.70
CA GLU A 97 16.46 15.23 -21.45
C GLU A 97 17.03 14.05 -20.67
N VAL A 98 16.18 13.11 -20.32
CA VAL A 98 16.53 11.84 -19.65
C VAL A 98 16.93 10.81 -20.71
N SER A 99 18.22 10.57 -20.91
CA SER A 99 18.67 9.48 -21.78
C SER A 99 19.75 8.53 -21.24
N GLU A 100 20.46 8.88 -20.17
CA GLU A 100 21.51 7.99 -19.62
C GLU A 100 21.48 8.01 -18.08
N GLY A 101 20.59 7.24 -17.45
CA GLY A 101 20.49 7.15 -15.97
C GLY A 101 19.14 6.66 -15.48
N GLY A 102 18.26 6.24 -16.37
CA GLY A 102 16.89 5.88 -16.02
C GLY A 102 16.80 4.75 -14.98
N GLU A 103 17.64 3.73 -15.08
CA GLU A 103 17.68 2.59 -14.14
C GLU A 103 18.28 3.01 -12.78
N GLU A 104 19.37 3.79 -12.79
CA GLU A 104 19.98 4.27 -11.54
C GLU A 104 19.05 5.22 -10.79
N LEU A 105 18.36 6.10 -11.52
CA LEU A 105 17.36 7.00 -10.95
C LEU A 105 16.19 6.20 -10.36
N ALA A 106 15.70 5.18 -11.06
CA ALA A 106 14.62 4.33 -10.61
C ALA A 106 14.98 3.56 -9.33
N GLU A 107 16.19 3.00 -9.25
CA GLU A 107 16.67 2.30 -8.05
C GLU A 107 16.87 3.27 -6.87
N ARG A 108 17.32 4.48 -7.12
CA ARG A 108 17.45 5.53 -6.10
C ARG A 108 16.08 5.89 -5.50
N VAL A 109 15.06 6.10 -6.34
CA VAL A 109 13.68 6.33 -5.88
C VAL A 109 13.17 5.14 -5.09
N ALA A 110 13.38 3.91 -5.56
CA ALA A 110 12.98 2.70 -4.85
C ALA A 110 13.65 2.60 -3.46
N THR A 111 14.92 2.97 -3.36
CA THR A 111 15.66 3.02 -2.09
C THR A 111 15.08 4.09 -1.16
N GLY A 112 14.78 5.28 -1.68
CA GLY A 112 14.12 6.35 -0.89
C GLY A 112 12.75 5.92 -0.37
N ILE A 113 11.96 5.19 -1.16
CA ILE A 113 10.69 4.63 -0.70
C ILE A 113 10.91 3.66 0.47
N ARG A 114 11.87 2.72 0.36
CA ARG A 114 12.19 1.79 1.46
C ARG A 114 12.61 2.53 2.73
N HIS A 115 13.48 3.52 2.61
CA HIS A 115 13.94 4.34 3.74
C HIS A 115 12.80 5.14 4.37
N GLY A 116 11.88 5.69 3.56
CA GLY A 116 10.70 6.41 4.05
C GLY A 116 9.80 5.54 4.94
N PHE A 117 9.56 4.29 4.54
CA PHE A 117 8.80 3.32 5.35
C PHE A 117 9.50 3.02 6.68
N LEU A 118 10.80 2.73 6.65
CA LEU A 118 11.57 2.43 7.85
C LEU A 118 11.65 3.64 8.80
N CYS A 119 11.85 4.82 8.24
CA CYS A 119 11.90 6.07 9.00
C CYS A 119 10.56 6.37 9.69
N LEU A 120 9.44 6.24 8.95
CA LEU A 120 8.11 6.46 9.51
C LEU A 120 7.80 5.46 10.63
N ASP A 121 8.12 4.19 10.44
CA ASP A 121 7.89 3.16 11.47
C ASP A 121 8.70 3.47 12.75
N ASP A 122 9.95 3.90 12.61
CA ASP A 122 10.77 4.29 13.76
C ASP A 122 10.24 5.55 14.46
N GLN A 123 9.81 6.56 13.70
CA GLN A 123 9.18 7.76 14.24
C GLN A 123 7.90 7.45 15.03
N MET A 124 7.05 6.56 14.50
CA MET A 124 5.82 6.15 15.19
C MET A 124 6.09 5.44 16.52
N ARG A 125 7.22 4.75 16.66
CA ARG A 125 7.63 4.11 17.93
C ARG A 125 7.78 5.12 19.07
N ALA A 126 8.12 6.37 18.76
CA ALA A 126 8.28 7.45 19.73
C ALA A 126 6.98 8.18 20.08
N LEU A 127 5.86 7.87 19.41
CA LEU A 127 4.56 8.46 19.75
C LEU A 127 4.16 8.06 21.18
N PRO A 128 3.62 9.01 21.99
CA PRO A 128 3.33 8.76 23.40
C PRO A 128 2.45 7.55 23.65
N GLU A 129 1.40 7.35 22.84
CA GLU A 129 0.45 6.25 22.98
C GLU A 129 1.07 4.90 22.61
N VAL A 130 2.00 4.89 21.66
CA VAL A 130 2.77 3.70 21.27
C VAL A 130 3.81 3.38 22.33
N ALA A 131 4.57 4.36 22.77
CA ALA A 131 5.61 4.21 23.78
C ALA A 131 5.05 3.77 25.15
N SER A 132 3.83 4.21 25.49
CA SER A 132 3.13 3.76 26.70
C SER A 132 2.51 2.37 26.58
N GLY A 133 2.41 1.82 25.36
CA GLY A 133 1.72 0.55 25.08
C GLY A 133 0.19 0.67 25.09
N GLU A 134 -0.36 1.88 25.09
CA GLU A 134 -1.80 2.13 24.95
C GLU A 134 -2.26 1.79 23.53
N ASP A 135 -1.49 2.20 22.51
CA ASP A 135 -1.74 1.89 21.12
C ASP A 135 -0.88 0.71 20.67
N LYS A 136 -1.55 -0.34 20.21
CA LYS A 136 -0.94 -1.57 19.68
C LYS A 136 -1.32 -1.82 18.23
N SER A 137 -1.89 -0.81 17.59
CA SER A 137 -2.35 -0.94 16.22
C SER A 137 -1.20 -1.14 15.23
N GLY A 138 -1.52 -1.73 14.12
CA GLY A 138 -0.67 -1.88 12.96
C GLY A 138 -1.44 -1.60 11.69
N SER A 139 -0.74 -1.51 10.58
CA SER A 139 -1.34 -1.32 9.27
C SER A 139 -0.51 -1.95 8.17
N THR A 140 -1.17 -2.61 7.23
CA THR A 140 -0.56 -2.85 5.93
C THR A 140 -0.39 -1.52 5.20
N ALA A 141 0.42 -1.53 4.14
CA ALA A 141 0.51 -0.39 3.23
C ALA A 141 0.76 -0.89 1.81
N VAL A 142 -0.09 -0.50 0.87
CA VAL A 142 0.15 -0.66 -0.56
C VAL A 142 0.10 0.70 -1.23
N CYS A 143 1.17 1.06 -1.95
CA CYS A 143 1.33 2.37 -2.54
C CYS A 143 1.70 2.28 -4.03
N ALA A 144 1.30 3.29 -4.79
CA ALA A 144 1.78 3.55 -6.14
C ALA A 144 2.25 5.00 -6.23
N LEU A 145 3.55 5.20 -6.42
CA LEU A 145 4.13 6.49 -6.75
C LEU A 145 4.31 6.54 -8.27
N VAL A 146 3.62 7.45 -8.93
CA VAL A 146 3.56 7.55 -10.39
C VAL A 146 4.36 8.76 -10.86
N SER A 147 5.46 8.50 -11.55
CA SER A 147 6.27 9.52 -12.24
C SER A 147 5.85 9.65 -13.70
N PRO A 148 6.41 10.59 -14.47
CA PRO A 148 6.17 10.67 -15.91
C PRO A 148 6.53 9.39 -16.69
N SER A 149 7.53 8.64 -16.23
CA SER A 149 8.09 7.48 -16.95
C SER A 149 7.90 6.13 -16.23
N HIS A 150 7.68 6.10 -14.93
CA HIS A 150 7.60 4.87 -14.14
C HIS A 150 6.46 4.90 -13.14
N VAL A 151 6.04 3.71 -12.73
CA VAL A 151 5.24 3.46 -11.53
C VAL A 151 6.08 2.67 -10.55
N TYR A 152 6.20 3.17 -9.33
CA TYR A 152 6.86 2.51 -8.21
C TYR A 152 5.78 1.94 -7.30
N PHE A 153 5.69 0.62 -7.25
CA PHE A 153 4.79 -0.09 -6.36
C PHE A 153 5.54 -0.43 -5.08
N ALA A 154 5.01 -0.01 -3.94
CA ALA A 154 5.53 -0.41 -2.64
C ALA A 154 4.45 -1.17 -1.88
N ASN A 155 4.77 -2.38 -1.42
CA ASN A 155 3.86 -3.22 -0.67
C ASN A 155 4.48 -3.68 0.65
N CYS A 156 3.74 -3.53 1.74
CA CYS A 156 4.08 -3.99 3.08
C CYS A 156 2.82 -4.60 3.70
N GLY A 157 2.66 -5.91 3.60
CA GLY A 157 1.49 -6.64 4.09
C GLY A 157 0.75 -7.41 2.98
N ASP A 158 -0.55 -7.63 3.16
CA ASP A 158 -1.40 -8.42 2.28
C ASP A 158 -2.51 -7.61 1.56
N SER A 159 -2.47 -6.30 1.65
CA SER A 159 -3.05 -5.42 0.63
C SER A 159 -2.28 -5.61 -0.68
N ARG A 160 -2.89 -5.30 -1.81
CA ARG A 160 -2.27 -5.58 -3.11
C ARG A 160 -2.54 -4.48 -4.12
N ALA A 161 -1.55 -4.25 -4.99
CA ALA A 161 -1.67 -3.45 -6.19
C ALA A 161 -1.67 -4.32 -7.45
N LEU A 162 -2.43 -3.90 -8.45
CA LEU A 162 -2.53 -4.52 -9.76
C LEU A 162 -2.36 -3.45 -10.84
N LEU A 163 -1.56 -3.76 -11.89
CA LEU A 163 -1.48 -3.00 -13.13
C LEU A 163 -2.16 -3.79 -14.24
N CYS A 164 -3.14 -3.19 -14.91
CA CYS A 164 -3.80 -3.76 -16.07
C CYS A 164 -3.19 -3.22 -17.37
N ARG A 165 -2.90 -4.13 -18.29
CA ARG A 165 -2.52 -3.87 -19.69
C ARG A 165 -3.37 -4.70 -20.61
N ASN A 166 -4.00 -4.08 -21.61
CA ASN A 166 -4.82 -4.78 -22.62
C ASN A 166 -5.87 -5.72 -21.98
N GLY A 167 -6.55 -5.25 -20.92
CA GLY A 167 -7.59 -6.01 -20.23
C GLY A 167 -7.10 -7.21 -19.40
N GLN A 168 -5.77 -7.32 -19.16
CA GLN A 168 -5.17 -8.43 -18.41
C GLN A 168 -4.27 -7.90 -17.28
N PRO A 169 -4.13 -8.65 -16.16
CA PRO A 169 -3.17 -8.32 -15.12
C PRO A 169 -1.73 -8.45 -15.66
N ALA A 170 -1.06 -7.33 -15.86
CA ALA A 170 0.34 -7.31 -16.33
C ALA A 170 1.33 -7.37 -15.18
N PHE A 171 0.96 -6.84 -14.02
CA PHE A 171 1.76 -6.88 -12.80
C PHE A 171 0.84 -6.89 -11.58
N THR A 172 1.25 -7.62 -10.54
CA THR A 172 0.65 -7.57 -9.21
C THR A 172 1.73 -7.63 -8.15
N THR A 173 1.55 -6.90 -7.05
CA THR A 173 2.39 -7.06 -5.86
C THR A 173 2.14 -8.42 -5.22
N ARG A 174 3.09 -8.88 -4.40
CA ARG A 174 2.99 -10.16 -3.68
C ARG A 174 2.57 -9.91 -2.24
N ASP A 175 1.56 -10.62 -1.79
CA ASP A 175 1.12 -10.55 -0.40
C ASP A 175 2.21 -11.09 0.54
N HIS A 176 2.45 -10.42 1.65
CA HIS A 176 3.36 -10.87 2.69
C HIS A 176 2.61 -11.67 3.76
N LYS A 177 2.37 -12.95 3.47
CA LYS A 177 1.73 -13.87 4.42
C LYS A 177 2.80 -14.60 5.26
N PRO A 178 2.55 -14.88 6.56
CA PRO A 178 3.52 -15.56 7.43
C PRO A 178 3.97 -16.94 6.94
N ILE A 179 3.16 -17.61 6.12
CA ILE A 179 3.48 -18.93 5.54
C ILE A 179 4.45 -18.86 4.35
N ASN A 180 4.64 -17.69 3.74
CA ASN A 180 5.55 -17.53 2.60
C ASN A 180 6.96 -17.88 3.04
N PRO A 181 7.74 -18.65 2.24
CA PRO A 181 9.01 -19.22 2.69
C PRO A 181 9.98 -18.22 3.31
N GLY A 182 10.24 -17.08 2.64
CA GLY A 182 11.15 -16.04 3.16
C GLY A 182 10.63 -15.36 4.42
N GLU A 183 9.33 -15.09 4.49
CA GLU A 183 8.68 -14.50 5.66
C GLU A 183 8.75 -15.47 6.86
N LYS A 184 8.41 -16.74 6.64
CA LYS A 184 8.49 -17.79 7.66
C LYS A 184 9.91 -17.97 8.20
N GLU A 185 10.90 -17.96 7.32
CA GLU A 185 12.32 -18.08 7.71
C GLU A 185 12.74 -16.89 8.58
N ARG A 186 12.37 -15.64 8.21
CA ARG A 186 12.64 -14.44 9.02
C ARG A 186 12.02 -14.57 10.42
N ILE A 187 10.73 -14.95 10.50
CA ILE A 187 10.00 -15.10 11.76
C ILE A 187 10.69 -16.11 12.65
N GLN A 188 11.08 -17.27 12.11
CA GLN A 188 11.77 -18.32 12.86
C GLN A 188 13.16 -17.89 13.32
N ARG A 189 13.93 -17.19 12.47
CA ARG A 189 15.25 -16.63 12.85
C ARG A 189 15.14 -15.56 13.95
N ALA A 190 14.03 -14.83 13.99
CA ALA A 190 13.73 -13.88 15.05
C ALA A 190 13.23 -14.55 16.35
N GLY A 191 13.13 -15.88 16.39
CA GLY A 191 12.70 -16.64 17.56
C GLY A 191 11.19 -16.84 17.68
N GLY A 192 10.43 -16.47 16.66
CA GLY A 192 8.98 -16.67 16.60
C GLY A 192 8.57 -17.97 15.93
N SER A 193 7.28 -18.17 15.83
CA SER A 193 6.68 -19.34 15.20
C SER A 193 5.58 -18.91 14.21
N VAL A 194 5.30 -19.78 13.23
CA VAL A 194 4.14 -19.63 12.34
C VAL A 194 3.18 -20.77 12.62
N MET A 195 2.01 -20.43 13.17
CA MET A 195 0.94 -21.38 13.53
C MET A 195 -0.38 -20.89 12.91
N ILE A 196 -1.16 -21.80 12.33
CA ILE A 196 -2.41 -21.46 11.67
C ILE A 196 -2.30 -20.23 10.73
N GLN A 197 -1.21 -20.19 9.94
CA GLN A 197 -0.84 -19.12 9.00
C GLN A 197 -0.65 -17.74 9.65
N ARG A 198 -0.35 -17.68 10.96
CA ARG A 198 -0.19 -16.45 11.74
C ARG A 198 1.15 -16.42 12.46
N VAL A 199 1.70 -15.24 12.64
CA VAL A 199 2.86 -14.99 13.50
C VAL A 199 2.46 -15.27 14.93
N ASN A 200 3.14 -16.21 15.59
CA ASN A 200 2.86 -16.69 16.95
C ASN A 200 1.38 -17.07 17.17
N GLY A 201 0.68 -17.48 16.10
CA GLY A 201 -0.74 -17.86 16.15
C GLY A 201 -1.73 -16.66 16.21
N SER A 202 -1.26 -15.43 16.17
CA SER A 202 -2.08 -14.23 16.40
C SER A 202 -2.21 -13.34 15.16
N LEU A 203 -1.11 -12.81 14.62
CA LEU A 203 -1.13 -11.82 13.55
C LEU A 203 -1.09 -12.49 12.16
N ALA A 204 -2.01 -12.10 11.27
CA ALA A 204 -2.18 -12.71 9.95
C ALA A 204 -1.17 -12.22 8.91
N VAL A 205 -0.53 -11.08 9.15
CA VAL A 205 0.46 -10.49 8.24
C VAL A 205 1.88 -10.68 8.77
N SER A 206 2.86 -10.72 7.89
CA SER A 206 4.29 -10.84 8.24
C SER A 206 5.05 -9.54 8.06
N ARG A 207 4.43 -8.56 7.39
CA ARG A 207 4.94 -7.20 7.27
C ARG A 207 3.82 -6.21 7.53
N ALA A 208 4.15 -5.16 8.29
CA ALA A 208 3.25 -4.07 8.64
C ALA A 208 4.04 -2.87 9.20
N LEU A 209 3.44 -1.70 9.11
CA LEU A 209 3.81 -0.52 9.89
C LEU A 209 3.12 -0.60 11.27
N GLY A 210 3.77 -0.12 12.34
CA GLY A 210 3.27 -0.32 13.70
C GLY A 210 3.54 -1.73 14.22
N ASP A 211 2.59 -2.36 14.88
CA ASP A 211 2.73 -3.71 15.46
C ASP A 211 3.98 -3.89 16.33
N PHE A 212 4.31 -2.88 17.13
CA PHE A 212 5.59 -2.81 17.85
C PHE A 212 5.80 -3.93 18.86
N GLU A 213 4.76 -4.64 19.28
CA GLU A 213 4.88 -5.84 20.10
C GLU A 213 5.69 -6.95 19.39
N TYR A 214 5.64 -6.98 18.05
CA TYR A 214 6.36 -7.95 17.21
C TYR A 214 7.74 -7.45 16.75
N LYS A 215 8.16 -6.25 17.18
CA LYS A 215 9.39 -5.58 16.74
C LYS A 215 10.36 -5.29 17.91
N GLN A 216 10.41 -6.19 18.91
CA GLN A 216 11.17 -6.01 20.15
C GLN A 216 12.30 -7.04 20.32
N VAL A 217 12.67 -7.78 19.30
CA VAL A 217 13.74 -8.79 19.37
C VAL A 217 15.08 -8.09 19.45
N ALA A 218 15.75 -8.22 20.59
CA ALA A 218 17.02 -7.56 20.83
C ALA A 218 18.12 -8.04 19.87
N GLY A 219 18.94 -7.12 19.38
CA GLY A 219 20.05 -7.40 18.47
C GLY A 219 19.65 -7.69 17.03
N ARG A 220 18.37 -7.50 16.67
CA ARG A 220 17.88 -7.61 15.31
C ARG A 220 17.52 -6.22 14.74
N GLY A 221 17.89 -6.00 13.49
CA GLY A 221 17.47 -4.81 12.77
C GLY A 221 15.96 -4.78 12.48
N PRO A 222 15.39 -3.64 12.04
CA PRO A 222 13.96 -3.51 11.79
C PRO A 222 13.44 -4.52 10.76
N CYS A 223 14.22 -4.82 9.72
CA CYS A 223 13.85 -5.77 8.68
C CYS A 223 13.97 -7.24 9.09
N GLU A 224 14.57 -7.53 10.27
CA GLU A 224 14.80 -8.88 10.79
C GLU A 224 13.86 -9.25 11.95
N GLN A 225 12.92 -8.39 12.30
CA GLN A 225 11.95 -8.59 13.37
C GLN A 225 10.89 -9.64 12.98
N LEU A 226 10.06 -10.06 13.95
CA LEU A 226 8.93 -10.99 13.70
C LEU A 226 7.99 -10.43 12.63
N VAL A 227 7.70 -9.13 12.69
CA VAL A 227 7.00 -8.36 11.67
C VAL A 227 7.94 -7.28 11.16
N SER A 228 8.08 -7.15 9.84
CA SER A 228 8.98 -6.17 9.22
C SER A 228 8.20 -4.98 8.65
N PRO A 229 8.65 -3.74 8.86
CA PRO A 229 8.08 -2.57 8.19
C PRO A 229 8.62 -2.38 6.77
N GLU A 230 9.57 -3.20 6.33
CA GLU A 230 10.24 -3.06 5.03
C GLU A 230 9.28 -3.39 3.88
N PRO A 231 9.03 -2.45 2.94
CA PRO A 231 8.22 -2.73 1.78
C PRO A 231 8.99 -3.52 0.73
N GLU A 232 8.31 -4.37 -0.03
CA GLU A 232 8.79 -4.82 -1.33
C GLU A 232 8.51 -3.71 -2.34
N VAL A 233 9.56 -3.17 -2.98
CA VAL A 233 9.43 -2.11 -3.98
C VAL A 233 9.73 -2.66 -5.36
N THR A 234 8.78 -2.51 -6.28
CA THR A 234 8.91 -2.91 -7.69
C THR A 234 8.70 -1.72 -8.59
N VAL A 235 9.57 -1.58 -9.58
CA VAL A 235 9.51 -0.50 -10.57
C VAL A 235 8.96 -1.04 -11.88
N GLN A 236 7.97 -0.35 -12.45
CA GLN A 236 7.40 -0.67 -13.75
C GLN A 236 7.53 0.56 -14.66
N ALA A 237 8.12 0.39 -15.83
CA ALA A 237 8.09 1.44 -16.84
C ALA A 237 6.65 1.64 -17.32
N ARG A 238 6.25 2.90 -17.47
CA ARG A 238 4.93 3.24 -18.04
C ARG A 238 4.95 3.00 -19.54
N ASP A 239 3.89 2.40 -20.01
CA ASP A 239 3.61 2.24 -21.44
C ASP A 239 2.24 2.87 -21.76
N PRO A 240 2.22 4.15 -22.20
CA PRO A 240 0.97 4.85 -22.51
C PRO A 240 0.12 4.17 -23.60
N SER A 241 0.69 3.23 -24.35
CA SER A 241 -0.01 2.50 -25.41
C SER A 241 -0.77 1.28 -24.88
N SER A 242 -0.38 0.74 -23.73
CA SER A 242 -0.94 -0.50 -23.19
C SER A 242 -1.41 -0.41 -21.75
N ASP A 243 -0.88 0.54 -20.95
CA ASP A 243 -1.31 0.75 -19.56
C ASP A 243 -2.73 1.31 -19.53
N GLU A 244 -3.67 0.60 -18.91
CA GLU A 244 -5.07 1.03 -18.83
C GLU A 244 -5.41 1.62 -17.47
N PHE A 245 -5.11 0.88 -16.40
CA PHE A 245 -5.40 1.32 -15.04
C PHE A 245 -4.55 0.58 -13.99
N LEU A 246 -4.51 1.19 -12.81
CA LEU A 246 -3.99 0.60 -11.57
C LEU A 246 -5.15 0.38 -10.60
N VAL A 247 -5.08 -0.69 -9.80
CA VAL A 247 -5.97 -0.90 -8.64
C VAL A 247 -5.10 -1.14 -7.41
N LEU A 248 -5.38 -0.40 -6.34
CA LEU A 248 -4.84 -0.66 -5.00
C LEU A 248 -6.01 -0.99 -4.10
N ALA A 249 -5.93 -2.10 -3.37
CA ALA A 249 -7.01 -2.48 -2.46
C ALA A 249 -6.49 -3.30 -1.27
N CYS A 250 -7.24 -3.28 -0.17
CA CYS A 250 -7.03 -4.16 0.97
C CYS A 250 -7.51 -5.59 0.68
N ASP A 251 -7.27 -6.52 1.61
CA ASP A 251 -7.65 -7.92 1.52
C ASP A 251 -9.17 -8.13 1.37
N GLY A 252 -9.97 -7.14 1.80
CA GLY A 252 -11.42 -7.14 1.63
C GLY A 252 -11.88 -7.36 0.19
N ILE A 253 -11.07 -6.99 -0.79
CA ILE A 253 -11.29 -7.21 -2.21
C ILE A 253 -10.62 -8.52 -2.66
N TRP A 254 -9.36 -8.71 -2.34
CA TRP A 254 -8.52 -9.80 -2.85
C TRP A 254 -8.90 -11.18 -2.30
N ASP A 255 -9.51 -11.25 -1.12
CA ASP A 255 -10.05 -12.48 -0.54
C ASP A 255 -11.31 -12.98 -1.29
N VAL A 256 -11.92 -12.12 -2.11
CA VAL A 256 -13.23 -12.36 -2.73
C VAL A 256 -13.15 -12.41 -4.26
N MET A 257 -12.23 -11.64 -4.86
CA MET A 257 -12.03 -11.57 -6.30
C MET A 257 -10.59 -11.91 -6.66
N SER A 258 -10.41 -12.74 -7.71
CA SER A 258 -9.06 -12.96 -8.26
C SER A 258 -8.57 -11.71 -9.01
N ASN A 259 -7.25 -11.68 -9.28
CA ASN A 259 -6.64 -10.60 -10.06
C ASN A 259 -7.32 -10.48 -11.44
N GLU A 260 -7.58 -11.61 -12.09
CA GLU A 260 -8.21 -11.70 -13.41
C GLU A 260 -9.66 -11.23 -13.37
N GLU A 261 -10.44 -11.68 -12.37
CA GLU A 261 -11.84 -11.26 -12.22
C GLU A 261 -11.96 -9.76 -12.02
N LEU A 262 -11.15 -9.19 -11.12
CA LEU A 262 -11.17 -7.75 -10.87
C LEU A 262 -10.72 -6.97 -12.10
N CYS A 263 -9.63 -7.40 -12.75
CA CYS A 263 -9.13 -6.75 -13.96
C CYS A 263 -10.18 -6.72 -15.07
N GLN A 264 -10.82 -7.86 -15.36
CA GLN A 264 -11.88 -7.96 -16.37
C GLN A 264 -13.11 -7.12 -16.01
N PHE A 265 -13.51 -7.14 -14.73
CA PHE A 265 -14.64 -6.33 -14.27
C PHE A 265 -14.38 -4.84 -14.48
N VAL A 266 -13.23 -4.34 -14.02
CA VAL A 266 -12.86 -2.92 -14.14
C VAL A 266 -12.73 -2.52 -15.61
N HIS A 267 -12.03 -3.33 -16.42
CA HIS A 267 -11.89 -3.11 -17.87
C HIS A 267 -13.25 -2.99 -18.56
N HIS A 268 -14.17 -3.92 -18.27
CA HIS A 268 -15.51 -3.89 -18.85
C HIS A 268 -16.31 -2.64 -18.42
N GLN A 269 -16.24 -2.28 -17.14
CA GLN A 269 -16.93 -1.10 -16.62
C GLN A 269 -16.40 0.20 -17.24
N LEU A 270 -15.09 0.32 -17.45
CA LEU A 270 -14.50 1.48 -18.12
C LEU A 270 -14.95 1.66 -19.57
N CYS A 271 -15.34 0.56 -20.25
CA CYS A 271 -15.94 0.63 -21.60
C CYS A 271 -17.39 1.15 -21.58
N ILE A 272 -18.10 1.02 -20.45
CA ILE A 272 -19.53 1.37 -20.33
C ILE A 272 -19.73 2.75 -19.69
N SER A 273 -18.96 3.04 -18.63
CA SER A 273 -19.11 4.26 -17.83
C SER A 273 -17.77 4.95 -17.62
N HIS A 274 -17.82 6.29 -17.61
CA HIS A 274 -16.67 7.13 -17.26
C HIS A 274 -16.68 7.56 -15.78
N ASN A 275 -17.67 7.12 -14.99
CA ASN A 275 -17.75 7.44 -13.57
C ASN A 275 -16.93 6.43 -12.75
N LEU A 276 -15.71 6.84 -12.38
CA LEU A 276 -14.79 5.99 -11.63
C LEU A 276 -15.25 5.77 -10.18
N GLU A 277 -15.93 6.73 -9.56
CA GLU A 277 -16.45 6.60 -8.21
C GLU A 277 -17.54 5.52 -8.12
N GLU A 278 -18.49 5.52 -9.08
CA GLU A 278 -19.49 4.46 -9.18
C GLU A 278 -18.85 3.08 -9.45
N LEU A 279 -17.79 3.04 -10.26
CA LEU A 279 -17.05 1.81 -10.53
C LEU A 279 -16.42 1.27 -9.24
N CYS A 280 -15.71 2.11 -8.47
CA CYS A 280 -15.13 1.70 -7.19
C CYS A 280 -16.21 1.23 -6.22
N ALA A 281 -17.32 1.93 -6.13
CA ALA A 281 -18.46 1.55 -5.29
C ALA A 281 -19.05 0.17 -5.71
N ALA A 282 -19.16 -0.09 -7.01
CA ALA A 282 -19.66 -1.37 -7.52
C ALA A 282 -18.74 -2.54 -7.18
N VAL A 283 -17.42 -2.36 -7.22
CA VAL A 283 -16.45 -3.38 -6.80
C VAL A 283 -16.68 -3.76 -5.34
N ILE A 284 -16.82 -2.77 -4.45
CA ILE A 284 -17.06 -3.00 -3.02
C ILE A 284 -18.40 -3.72 -2.79
N ASP A 285 -19.46 -3.34 -3.52
CA ASP A 285 -20.77 -4.00 -3.42
C ASP A 285 -20.69 -5.49 -3.80
N ILE A 286 -20.00 -5.82 -4.91
CA ILE A 286 -19.79 -7.21 -5.31
C ILE A 286 -19.07 -7.98 -4.21
N CYS A 287 -18.02 -7.42 -3.62
CA CYS A 287 -17.27 -8.07 -2.56
C CYS A 287 -18.10 -8.25 -1.28
N LEU A 288 -18.95 -7.28 -0.93
CA LEU A 288 -19.86 -7.40 0.20
C LEU A 288 -20.86 -8.55 0.04
N TYR A 289 -21.41 -8.73 -1.17
CA TYR A 289 -22.39 -9.79 -1.46
C TYR A 289 -21.78 -11.20 -1.56
N ARG A 290 -20.48 -11.29 -1.85
CA ARG A 290 -19.77 -12.57 -1.97
C ARG A 290 -19.22 -13.11 -0.64
N LYS A 291 -19.11 -12.25 0.39
CA LYS A 291 -18.72 -12.63 1.75
C LYS A 291 -19.90 -13.18 2.53
#